data_e927519250fb2c1a819da44d51f6dd0f
#
_entry.id   e927519250fb2c1a819da44d51f6dd0f
#
_cell.length_a   1.000
_cell.length_b   1.000
_cell.length_c   1.000
_cell.angle_alpha   90.00
_cell.angle_beta   90.00
_cell.angle_gamma   90.00
#
_symmetry.space_group_name_H-M   'P 1'
#
loop_
_entity.id
_entity.type
_entity.pdbx_description
1 polymer ?
#
loop_
_entity_poly.entity_id
_entity_poly.type
_entity_poly.pdbx_seq_one_letter_code
_entity_poly.pdbx_strand_id
1 'polypeptide(L)'
;MDFQYAHRLGHTIRLLCAARQTPEGLILSVRPALIPETAILASVRHSYNAIWVQGTYGEDTFYYGRGAGPRPTGVAVVSDLMRVAREILSGSPTRVSPFAHQRLGIYKPIPVTLQTRSYYVRFRVVDKPGIIAAISGILAAKHIGIEAVLQLPHENKLDLPFVITLEPTTEAAVRDAVAEMSKLDFLLEPPMVLPMEPPL
;
A
#
# COMPACT_ATOMS: atom_id res chain seq x y z
N MET A 1 16.35 5.87 -4.75
CA MET A 1 15.59 6.81 -5.57
C MET A 1 14.19 7.02 -4.99
N ASP A 2 13.25 6.04 -5.10
CA ASP A 2 11.84 6.23 -4.70
C ASP A 2 11.64 6.64 -3.25
N PHE A 3 12.43 6.12 -2.30
CA PHE A 3 12.39 6.59 -0.89
C PHE A 3 12.75 8.07 -0.73
N GLN A 4 13.63 8.62 -1.57
CA GLN A 4 13.98 10.05 -1.53
C GLN A 4 12.83 10.91 -2.05
N TYR A 5 12.18 10.48 -3.14
CA TYR A 5 11.00 11.17 -3.67
C TYR A 5 9.81 11.07 -2.71
N ALA A 6 9.56 9.88 -2.15
CA ALA A 6 8.52 9.70 -1.15
C ALA A 6 8.72 10.63 0.06
N HIS A 7 9.94 10.70 0.59
CA HIS A 7 10.27 11.60 1.71
C HIS A 7 10.03 13.08 1.35
N ARG A 8 10.42 13.51 0.14
CA ARG A 8 10.14 14.88 -0.32
C ARG A 8 8.65 15.20 -0.43
N LEU A 9 7.83 14.18 -0.64
CA LEU A 9 6.37 14.27 -0.65
C LEU A 9 5.75 14.09 0.75
N GLY A 10 6.56 14.00 1.84
CA GLY A 10 6.09 13.76 3.20
C GLY A 10 5.56 12.33 3.42
N HIS A 11 6.04 11.38 2.63
CA HIS A 11 5.60 9.98 2.66
C HIS A 11 6.77 9.02 2.87
N THR A 12 6.45 7.82 3.32
CA THR A 12 7.37 6.68 3.32
C THR A 12 6.76 5.50 2.60
N ILE A 13 7.59 4.61 2.04
CA ILE A 13 7.12 3.40 1.35
C ILE A 13 7.10 2.24 2.35
N ARG A 14 5.95 1.56 2.45
CA ARG A 14 5.76 0.36 3.27
C ARG A 14 5.06 -0.73 2.47
N LEU A 15 5.41 -1.99 2.76
CA LEU A 15 4.62 -3.13 2.30
C LEU A 15 3.37 -3.21 3.17
N LEU A 16 2.20 -2.99 2.57
CA LEU A 16 0.92 -3.03 3.28
C LEU A 16 0.10 -4.25 2.86
N CYS A 17 -0.41 -4.95 3.87
CA CYS A 17 -1.53 -5.89 3.72
C CYS A 17 -2.79 -5.14 4.18
N ALA A 18 -3.73 -4.93 3.29
CA ALA A 18 -4.95 -4.18 3.60
C ALA A 18 -6.21 -4.98 3.25
N ALA A 19 -7.17 -4.95 4.15
CA ALA A 19 -8.53 -5.44 3.94
C ALA A 19 -9.49 -4.28 4.21
N ARG A 20 -10.31 -3.91 3.21
CA ARG A 20 -11.26 -2.81 3.32
C ARG A 20 -12.64 -3.23 2.90
N GLN A 21 -13.59 -3.03 3.79
CA GLN A 21 -15.00 -3.23 3.48
C GLN A 21 -15.54 -1.99 2.78
N THR A 22 -16.22 -2.22 1.66
CA THR A 22 -16.97 -1.20 0.91
C THR A 22 -18.41 -1.65 0.75
N PRO A 23 -19.32 -0.78 0.33
CA PRO A 23 -20.70 -1.19 0.03
C PRO A 23 -20.80 -2.32 -1.01
N GLU A 24 -19.86 -2.37 -1.95
CA GLU A 24 -19.82 -3.34 -3.05
C GLU A 24 -19.18 -4.68 -2.65
N GLY A 25 -18.39 -4.70 -1.57
CA GLY A 25 -17.71 -5.91 -1.10
C GLY A 25 -16.41 -5.65 -0.37
N LEU A 26 -15.50 -6.61 -0.40
CA LEU A 26 -14.23 -6.58 0.32
C LEU A 26 -13.05 -6.41 -0.65
N ILE A 27 -12.28 -5.35 -0.46
CA ILE A 27 -11.02 -5.14 -1.19
C ILE A 27 -9.87 -5.72 -0.35
N LEU A 28 -9.10 -6.60 -0.98
CA LEU A 28 -7.91 -7.19 -0.39
C LEU A 28 -6.68 -6.83 -1.22
N SER A 29 -5.61 -6.38 -0.57
CA SER A 29 -4.36 -6.06 -1.26
C SER A 29 -3.13 -6.36 -0.40
N VAL A 30 -2.06 -6.80 -1.05
CA VAL A 30 -0.71 -6.92 -0.47
C VAL A 30 0.25 -6.29 -1.47
N ARG A 31 0.73 -5.10 -1.15
CA ARG A 31 1.60 -4.34 -2.08
C ARG A 31 2.38 -3.23 -1.38
N PRO A 32 3.51 -2.78 -1.94
CA PRO A 32 4.13 -1.53 -1.52
C PRO A 32 3.16 -0.36 -1.76
N ALA A 33 3.13 0.56 -0.81
CA ALA A 33 2.34 1.78 -0.88
C ALA A 33 3.09 2.94 -0.22
N LEU A 34 2.83 4.17 -0.68
CA LEU A 34 3.23 5.37 0.04
C LEU A 34 2.23 5.62 1.16
N ILE A 35 2.74 5.85 2.37
CA ILE A 35 1.94 6.28 3.51
C ILE A 35 2.50 7.59 4.05
N PRO A 36 1.67 8.52 4.54
CA PRO A 36 2.13 9.74 5.17
C PRO A 36 3.11 9.44 6.30
N GLU A 37 4.18 10.22 6.42
CA GLU A 37 5.16 10.05 7.51
C GLU A 37 4.55 10.29 8.90
N THR A 38 3.43 11.03 8.95
CA THR A 38 2.65 11.26 10.16
C THR A 38 1.80 10.06 10.59
N ALA A 39 1.56 9.09 9.69
CA ALA A 39 0.79 7.91 10.01
C ALA A 39 1.52 7.00 11.02
N ILE A 40 0.78 6.45 11.98
CA ILE A 40 1.36 5.58 13.01
C ILE A 40 2.10 4.37 12.41
N LEU A 41 1.60 3.82 11.30
CA LEU A 41 2.24 2.73 10.56
C LEU A 41 3.60 3.12 9.95
N ALA A 42 3.87 4.39 9.72
CA ALA A 42 5.15 4.86 9.20
C ALA A 42 6.29 4.66 10.21
N SER A 43 5.99 4.63 11.50
CA SER A 43 6.96 4.42 12.59
C SER A 43 7.43 2.96 12.72
N VAL A 44 6.76 2.01 12.10
CA VAL A 44 7.09 0.57 12.18
C VAL A 44 8.37 0.30 11.42
N ARG A 45 9.42 -0.20 12.12
CA ARG A 45 10.76 -0.40 11.56
C ARG A 45 11.37 -1.74 11.98
N HIS A 46 12.36 -2.19 11.23
CA HIS A 46 13.15 -3.40 11.51
C HIS A 46 12.29 -4.67 11.57
N SER A 47 12.44 -5.47 12.63
CA SER A 47 11.70 -6.72 12.84
C SER A 47 10.33 -6.53 13.50
N TYR A 48 9.88 -5.30 13.65
CA TYR A 48 8.56 -5.01 14.18
C TYR A 48 7.50 -5.08 13.09
N ASN A 49 6.35 -5.60 13.47
CA ASN A 49 5.12 -5.60 12.68
C ASN A 49 4.05 -4.82 13.44
N ALA A 50 3.09 -4.32 12.70
CA ALA A 50 1.91 -3.70 13.28
C ALA A 50 0.65 -4.14 12.53
N ILE A 51 -0.45 -4.18 13.25
CA ILE A 51 -1.80 -4.33 12.71
C ILE A 51 -2.60 -3.15 13.23
N TRP A 52 -3.15 -2.37 12.31
CA TRP A 52 -4.08 -1.30 12.62
C TRP A 52 -5.48 -1.71 12.17
N VAL A 53 -6.42 -1.66 13.08
CA VAL A 53 -7.81 -2.04 12.85
C VAL A 53 -8.68 -0.82 13.09
N GLN A 54 -9.44 -0.43 12.09
CA GLN A 54 -10.44 0.63 12.21
C GLN A 54 -11.83 0.02 12.22
N GLY A 55 -12.57 0.27 13.28
CA GLY A 55 -13.91 -0.28 13.48
C GLY A 55 -14.96 0.80 13.71
N THR A 56 -16.19 0.55 13.28
CA THR A 56 -17.31 1.49 13.44
C THR A 56 -17.60 1.88 14.88
N TYR A 57 -17.41 0.93 15.82
CA TYR A 57 -17.74 1.11 17.23
C TYR A 57 -16.52 1.09 18.15
N GLY A 58 -15.42 0.45 17.73
CA GLY A 58 -14.19 0.30 18.50
C GLY A 58 -13.15 1.34 18.16
N GLU A 59 -13.47 2.25 17.25
CA GLU A 59 -12.51 3.24 16.72
C GLU A 59 -11.22 2.57 16.24
N ASP A 60 -10.08 3.20 16.48
CA ASP A 60 -8.78 2.71 16.03
C ASP A 60 -8.11 1.84 17.10
N THR A 61 -7.72 0.64 16.69
CA THR A 61 -6.92 -0.25 17.53
C THR A 61 -5.61 -0.57 16.83
N PHE A 62 -4.51 -0.47 17.59
CA PHE A 62 -3.17 -0.68 17.07
C PHE A 62 -2.45 -1.76 17.86
N TYR A 63 -2.06 -2.82 17.18
CA TYR A 63 -1.22 -3.90 17.70
C TYR A 63 0.18 -3.76 17.15
N TYR A 64 1.17 -3.78 18.04
CA TYR A 64 2.56 -3.59 17.66
C TYR A 64 3.47 -4.55 18.42
N GLY A 65 4.36 -5.22 17.72
CA GLY A 65 5.28 -6.16 18.34
C GLY A 65 6.32 -6.73 17.38
N ARG A 66 7.27 -7.47 17.92
CA ARG A 66 8.25 -8.18 17.10
C ARG A 66 7.60 -9.40 16.46
N GLY A 67 7.62 -9.48 15.13
CA GLY A 67 7.11 -10.62 14.37
C GLY A 67 8.14 -11.73 14.14
N ALA A 68 9.45 -11.41 14.23
CA ALA A 68 10.52 -12.34 13.95
C ALA A 68 11.62 -12.28 15.02
N GLY A 69 12.36 -13.39 15.13
CA GLY A 69 13.48 -13.55 16.04
C GLY A 69 13.32 -14.78 16.94
N PRO A 70 14.43 -15.40 17.41
CA PRO A 70 14.37 -16.66 18.17
C PRO A 70 13.60 -16.51 19.49
N ARG A 71 13.78 -15.42 20.21
CA ARG A 71 13.08 -15.19 21.49
C ARG A 71 11.58 -14.93 21.32
N PRO A 72 11.10 -14.00 20.49
CA PRO A 72 9.67 -13.79 20.28
C PRO A 72 8.98 -15.06 19.77
N THR A 73 9.58 -15.78 18.85
CA THR A 73 9.01 -17.02 18.31
C THR A 73 8.95 -18.11 19.39
N GLY A 74 10.04 -18.29 20.18
CA GLY A 74 10.07 -19.23 21.28
C GLY A 74 9.01 -18.94 22.35
N VAL A 75 8.81 -17.67 22.70
CA VAL A 75 7.75 -17.25 23.64
C VAL A 75 6.36 -17.57 23.10
N ALA A 76 6.12 -17.29 21.82
CA ALA A 76 4.82 -17.59 21.19
C ALA A 76 4.50 -19.09 21.23
N VAL A 77 5.46 -19.95 20.83
CA VAL A 77 5.30 -21.41 20.85
C VAL A 77 5.05 -21.93 22.26
N VAL A 78 5.86 -21.51 23.24
CA VAL A 78 5.69 -21.95 24.64
C VAL A 78 4.36 -21.46 25.20
N SER A 79 3.92 -20.24 24.90
CA SER A 79 2.62 -19.72 25.33
C SER A 79 1.46 -20.54 24.80
N ASP A 80 1.53 -20.95 23.52
CA ASP A 80 0.50 -21.80 22.92
C ASP A 80 0.48 -23.20 23.54
N LEU A 81 1.66 -23.82 23.79
CA LEU A 81 1.77 -25.10 24.48
C LEU A 81 1.18 -25.04 25.90
N MET A 82 1.53 -23.98 26.64
CA MET A 82 0.99 -23.78 27.99
C MET A 82 -0.54 -23.60 27.98
N ARG A 83 -1.06 -22.89 26.99
CA ARG A 83 -2.51 -22.70 26.81
C ARG A 83 -3.19 -24.05 26.55
N VAL A 84 -2.71 -24.83 25.60
CA VAL A 84 -3.26 -26.16 25.26
C VAL A 84 -3.19 -27.09 26.48
N ALA A 85 -2.06 -27.12 27.20
CA ALA A 85 -1.93 -27.93 28.40
C ALA A 85 -2.95 -27.55 29.49
N ARG A 86 -3.18 -26.26 29.74
CA ARG A 86 -4.19 -25.78 30.67
C ARG A 86 -5.62 -26.17 30.24
N GLU A 87 -5.93 -26.11 28.95
CA GLU A 87 -7.22 -26.52 28.41
C GLU A 87 -7.48 -28.01 28.62
N ILE A 88 -6.45 -28.85 28.38
CA ILE A 88 -6.53 -30.31 28.65
C ILE A 88 -6.74 -30.58 30.15
N LEU A 89 -5.95 -29.98 31.04
CA LEU A 89 -6.01 -30.20 32.48
C LEU A 89 -7.31 -29.71 33.09
N SER A 90 -7.91 -28.64 32.57
CA SER A 90 -9.18 -28.12 33.07
C SER A 90 -10.41 -28.92 32.60
N GLY A 91 -10.21 -29.93 31.77
CA GLY A 91 -11.32 -30.70 31.17
C GLY A 91 -12.31 -29.88 30.37
N SER A 92 -11.90 -28.71 29.89
CA SER A 92 -12.72 -27.80 29.11
C SER A 92 -12.38 -27.91 27.62
N PRO A 93 -12.86 -28.99 26.93
CA PRO A 93 -12.47 -29.28 25.55
C PRO A 93 -13.14 -28.35 24.53
N THR A 94 -14.03 -27.48 24.97
CA THR A 94 -14.83 -26.63 24.10
C THR A 94 -14.70 -25.17 24.49
N ARG A 95 -13.52 -24.59 24.26
CA ARG A 95 -13.49 -23.15 24.11
C ARG A 95 -14.19 -22.79 22.81
N VAL A 96 -15.13 -21.87 22.91
CA VAL A 96 -15.70 -21.24 21.72
C VAL A 96 -14.55 -20.67 20.93
N SER A 97 -14.30 -21.24 19.75
CA SER A 97 -13.31 -20.69 18.83
C SER A 97 -13.65 -19.22 18.58
N PRO A 98 -12.68 -18.29 18.57
CA PRO A 98 -12.95 -16.91 18.19
C PRO A 98 -13.58 -16.79 16.81
N PHE A 99 -13.52 -17.85 16.00
CA PHE A 99 -14.16 -17.96 14.69
C PHE A 99 -15.44 -18.81 14.69
N ALA A 100 -15.92 -19.24 15.85
CA ALA A 100 -17.20 -20.00 15.96
C ALA A 100 -18.40 -19.04 15.88
N HIS A 101 -18.56 -18.36 14.76
CA HIS A 101 -19.74 -17.56 14.49
C HIS A 101 -20.87 -18.46 13.94
N GLN A 102 -22.10 -18.24 14.40
CA GLN A 102 -23.27 -18.94 13.88
C GLN A 102 -23.54 -18.63 12.39
N ARG A 103 -23.07 -17.46 11.94
CA ARG A 103 -23.08 -17.06 10.54
C ARG A 103 -21.77 -16.37 10.23
N LEU A 104 -20.96 -16.98 9.36
CA LEU A 104 -19.88 -16.28 8.68
C LEU A 104 -20.51 -15.49 7.55
N GLY A 105 -20.33 -14.16 7.55
CA GLY A 105 -20.70 -13.33 6.42
C GLY A 105 -19.87 -13.74 5.20
N ILE A 106 -20.53 -13.96 4.07
CA ILE A 106 -19.83 -14.19 2.80
C ILE A 106 -19.58 -12.82 2.20
N TYR A 107 -18.38 -12.30 2.40
CA TYR A 107 -17.93 -11.08 1.70
C TYR A 107 -17.49 -11.47 0.30
N LYS A 108 -18.02 -10.77 -0.69
CA LYS A 108 -17.57 -10.92 -2.08
C LYS A 108 -16.28 -10.13 -2.26
N PRO A 109 -15.13 -10.76 -2.57
CA PRO A 109 -13.95 -10.03 -2.96
C PRO A 109 -14.21 -9.26 -4.25
N ILE A 110 -13.82 -7.98 -4.27
CA ILE A 110 -13.88 -7.15 -5.47
C ILE A 110 -12.47 -6.80 -5.93
N PRO A 111 -12.26 -6.62 -7.25
CA PRO A 111 -10.95 -6.29 -7.79
C PRO A 111 -10.41 -4.98 -7.23
N VAL A 112 -9.14 -4.97 -6.83
CA VAL A 112 -8.45 -3.76 -6.36
C VAL A 112 -8.41 -2.66 -7.43
N THR A 113 -8.54 -3.02 -8.70
CA THR A 113 -8.57 -2.10 -9.85
C THR A 113 -9.75 -1.12 -9.82
N LEU A 114 -10.82 -1.44 -9.08
CA LEU A 114 -11.98 -0.58 -8.88
C LEU A 114 -11.77 0.45 -7.75
N GLN A 115 -10.71 0.32 -6.98
CA GLN A 115 -10.41 1.22 -5.88
C GLN A 115 -9.92 2.57 -6.39
N THR A 116 -10.53 3.64 -5.90
CA THR A 116 -10.13 5.03 -6.17
C THR A 116 -9.08 5.47 -5.13
N ARG A 117 -7.92 5.95 -5.60
CA ARG A 117 -6.79 6.43 -4.79
C ARG A 117 -5.95 7.43 -5.54
N SER A 118 -5.13 8.17 -4.82
CA SER A 118 -3.99 8.87 -5.37
C SER A 118 -2.87 7.89 -5.71
N TYR A 119 -2.06 8.24 -6.68
CA TYR A 119 -0.96 7.40 -7.14
C TYR A 119 0.32 8.20 -7.29
N TYR A 120 1.42 7.59 -6.94
CA TYR A 120 2.77 7.98 -7.24
C TYR A 120 3.20 7.26 -8.51
N VAL A 121 3.66 8.00 -9.52
CA VAL A 121 4.15 7.46 -10.78
C VAL A 121 5.54 7.99 -11.04
N ARG A 122 6.53 7.09 -11.03
CA ARG A 122 7.92 7.42 -11.36
C ARG A 122 8.22 7.13 -12.82
N PHE A 123 8.89 8.06 -13.45
CA PHE A 123 9.42 7.97 -14.80
C PHE A 123 10.93 7.99 -14.77
N ARG A 124 11.56 7.28 -15.70
CA ARG A 124 12.97 7.41 -16.07
C ARG A 124 13.06 7.65 -17.57
N VAL A 125 13.65 8.74 -17.96
CA VAL A 125 13.59 9.22 -19.35
C VAL A 125 14.95 9.70 -19.84
N VAL A 126 15.11 9.70 -21.17
CA VAL A 126 16.13 10.53 -21.83
C VAL A 126 15.56 11.95 -21.91
N ASP A 127 16.29 12.92 -21.34
CA ASP A 127 15.83 14.32 -21.28
C ASP A 127 15.69 14.93 -22.66
N LYS A 128 14.47 15.31 -23.03
CA LYS A 128 14.17 16.04 -24.26
C LYS A 128 12.94 16.95 -24.07
N PRO A 129 12.81 18.03 -24.86
CA PRO A 129 11.61 18.87 -24.81
C PRO A 129 10.34 18.07 -25.11
N GLY A 130 9.22 18.41 -24.42
CA GLY A 130 7.91 17.86 -24.70
C GLY A 130 7.50 16.65 -23.85
N ILE A 131 8.38 16.09 -22.99
CA ILE A 131 8.09 14.93 -22.13
C ILE A 131 6.84 15.15 -21.28
N ILE A 132 6.80 16.23 -20.51
CA ILE A 132 5.66 16.54 -19.62
C ILE A 132 4.39 16.76 -20.45
N ALA A 133 4.49 17.43 -21.61
CA ALA A 133 3.34 17.66 -22.48
C ALA A 133 2.75 16.34 -23.01
N ALA A 134 3.59 15.39 -23.43
CA ALA A 134 3.15 14.09 -23.90
C ALA A 134 2.47 13.28 -22.78
N ILE A 135 3.09 13.21 -21.59
CA ILE A 135 2.54 12.48 -20.44
C ILE A 135 1.25 13.11 -19.97
N SER A 136 1.21 14.44 -19.78
CA SER A 136 0.00 15.14 -19.34
C SER A 136 -1.13 15.04 -20.35
N GLY A 137 -0.83 15.00 -21.65
CA GLY A 137 -1.81 14.75 -22.70
C GLY A 137 -2.50 13.38 -22.56
N ILE A 138 -1.73 12.32 -22.27
CA ILE A 138 -2.28 10.97 -22.03
C ILE A 138 -3.15 10.96 -20.78
N LEU A 139 -2.68 11.57 -19.67
CA LEU A 139 -3.45 11.65 -18.43
C LEU A 139 -4.76 12.44 -18.64
N ALA A 140 -4.70 13.59 -19.31
CA ALA A 140 -5.87 14.40 -19.59
C ALA A 140 -6.90 13.66 -20.46
N ALA A 141 -6.47 12.93 -21.48
CA ALA A 141 -7.34 12.11 -22.33
C ALA A 141 -8.08 11.01 -21.55
N LYS A 142 -7.54 10.60 -20.39
CA LYS A 142 -8.16 9.60 -19.47
C LYS A 142 -8.81 10.24 -18.25
N HIS A 143 -8.98 11.56 -18.24
CA HIS A 143 -9.55 12.32 -17.13
C HIS A 143 -8.85 12.11 -15.79
N ILE A 144 -7.53 11.92 -15.82
CA ILE A 144 -6.69 11.77 -14.63
C ILE A 144 -6.03 13.11 -14.31
N GLY A 145 -6.32 13.66 -13.12
CA GLY A 145 -5.71 14.89 -12.63
C GLY A 145 -4.29 14.66 -12.13
N ILE A 146 -3.44 15.68 -12.30
CA ILE A 146 -2.08 15.73 -11.75
C ILE A 146 -2.12 16.59 -10.50
N GLU A 147 -1.69 16.02 -9.36
CA GLU A 147 -1.59 16.76 -8.10
C GLU A 147 -0.23 17.50 -8.01
N ALA A 148 0.87 16.81 -8.31
CA ALA A 148 2.21 17.41 -8.29
C ALA A 148 3.14 16.75 -9.29
N VAL A 149 4.15 17.51 -9.71
CA VAL A 149 5.30 17.04 -10.50
C VAL A 149 6.56 17.36 -9.72
N LEU A 150 7.38 16.36 -9.45
CA LEU A 150 8.61 16.51 -8.69
C LEU A 150 9.79 15.94 -9.46
N GLN A 151 10.72 16.81 -9.79
CA GLN A 151 12.01 16.47 -10.38
C GLN A 151 13.11 16.98 -9.46
N LEU A 152 13.97 16.07 -9.00
CA LEU A 152 15.16 16.45 -8.24
C LEU A 152 16.30 16.79 -9.22
N PRO A 153 17.21 17.72 -8.84
CA PRO A 153 18.39 18.00 -9.64
C PRO A 153 19.15 16.72 -9.98
N HIS A 154 19.44 16.52 -11.26
CA HIS A 154 20.13 15.35 -11.76
C HIS A 154 21.06 15.73 -12.91
N GLU A 155 22.32 15.29 -12.85
CA GLU A 155 23.34 15.67 -13.83
C GLU A 155 23.25 14.85 -15.13
N ASN A 156 22.82 13.58 -15.00
CA ASN A 156 22.75 12.68 -16.15
C ASN A 156 21.46 12.90 -16.96
N LYS A 157 21.59 13.56 -18.09
CA LYS A 157 20.49 13.84 -19.02
C LYS A 157 20.02 12.63 -19.82
N LEU A 158 20.81 11.56 -19.85
CA LEU A 158 20.47 10.30 -20.51
C LEU A 158 19.66 9.38 -19.63
N ASP A 159 19.53 9.69 -18.32
CA ASP A 159 18.74 8.93 -17.35
C ASP A 159 18.19 9.90 -16.30
N LEU A 160 17.15 10.60 -16.65
CA LEU A 160 16.53 11.62 -15.82
C LEU A 160 15.29 11.02 -15.14
N PRO A 161 15.33 10.83 -13.79
CA PRO A 161 14.16 10.43 -13.04
C PRO A 161 13.32 11.62 -12.64
N PHE A 162 12.00 11.47 -12.69
CA PHE A 162 11.04 12.38 -12.08
C PHE A 162 9.77 11.63 -11.67
N VAL A 163 8.93 12.28 -10.89
CA VAL A 163 7.73 11.72 -10.32
C VAL A 163 6.54 12.64 -10.59
N ILE A 164 5.41 12.03 -10.89
CA ILE A 164 4.11 12.69 -10.92
C ILE A 164 3.22 12.02 -9.86
N THR A 165 2.57 12.81 -9.01
CA THR A 165 1.48 12.33 -8.18
C THR A 165 0.14 12.64 -8.86
N LEU A 166 -0.76 11.66 -8.81
CA LEU A 166 -2.07 11.73 -9.45
C LEU A 166 -3.15 11.98 -8.40
N GLU A 167 -4.13 12.80 -8.74
CA GLU A 167 -5.35 12.93 -7.98
C GLU A 167 -6.10 11.59 -7.85
N PRO A 168 -7.05 11.46 -6.91
CA PRO A 168 -7.78 10.22 -6.72
C PRO A 168 -8.45 9.73 -8.01
N THR A 169 -8.03 8.54 -8.46
CA THR A 169 -8.55 7.88 -9.66
C THR A 169 -8.56 6.36 -9.47
N THR A 170 -9.18 5.62 -10.38
CA THR A 170 -9.21 4.15 -10.29
C THR A 170 -7.88 3.55 -10.77
N GLU A 171 -7.49 2.44 -10.16
CA GLU A 171 -6.28 1.72 -10.60
C GLU A 171 -6.38 1.25 -12.06
N ALA A 172 -7.57 0.91 -12.53
CA ALA A 172 -7.81 0.56 -13.93
C ALA A 172 -7.40 1.71 -14.86
N ALA A 173 -7.85 2.94 -14.59
CA ALA A 173 -7.52 4.11 -15.39
C ALA A 173 -6.00 4.39 -15.39
N VAL A 174 -5.34 4.23 -14.23
CA VAL A 174 -3.88 4.39 -14.14
C VAL A 174 -3.15 3.34 -14.96
N ARG A 175 -3.57 2.06 -14.89
CA ARG A 175 -2.98 0.97 -15.69
C ARG A 175 -3.10 1.24 -17.19
N ASP A 176 -4.27 1.70 -17.63
CA ASP A 176 -4.51 2.04 -19.03
C ASP A 176 -3.63 3.23 -19.48
N ALA A 177 -3.47 4.24 -18.63
CA ALA A 177 -2.58 5.37 -18.91
C ALA A 177 -1.11 4.91 -18.99
N VAL A 178 -0.66 4.09 -18.06
CA VAL A 178 0.70 3.54 -18.04
C VAL A 178 0.99 2.67 -19.27
N ALA A 179 0.03 1.84 -19.68
CA ALA A 179 0.16 1.02 -20.89
C ALA A 179 0.33 1.88 -22.16
N GLU A 180 -0.32 3.04 -22.22
CA GLU A 180 -0.16 4.00 -23.30
C GLU A 180 1.16 4.75 -23.20
N MET A 181 1.51 5.26 -22.03
CA MET A 181 2.78 5.95 -21.78
C MET A 181 3.99 5.06 -22.08
N SER A 182 3.90 3.74 -21.78
CA SER A 182 4.99 2.79 -22.02
C SER A 182 5.40 2.65 -23.49
N LYS A 183 4.63 3.23 -24.43
CA LYS A 183 4.95 3.27 -25.86
C LYS A 183 5.75 4.51 -26.25
N LEU A 184 5.98 5.44 -25.32
CA LEU A 184 6.72 6.67 -25.60
C LEU A 184 8.22 6.38 -25.75
N ASP A 185 8.83 6.93 -26.78
CA ASP A 185 10.20 6.63 -27.20
C ASP A 185 11.30 7.15 -26.26
N PHE A 186 10.96 8.07 -25.38
CA PHE A 186 11.89 8.68 -24.42
C PHE A 186 11.96 7.93 -23.08
N LEU A 187 11.10 6.95 -22.86
CA LEU A 187 11.13 6.15 -21.64
C LEU A 187 12.27 5.12 -21.68
N LEU A 188 13.04 5.03 -20.60
CA LEU A 188 14.07 4.01 -20.42
C LEU A 188 13.49 2.69 -19.88
N GLU A 189 12.37 2.77 -19.18
CA GLU A 189 11.65 1.64 -18.59
C GLU A 189 10.15 2.00 -18.46
N PRO A 190 9.26 1.02 -18.31
CA PRO A 190 7.86 1.30 -18.02
C PRO A 190 7.71 2.13 -16.73
N PRO A 191 6.76 3.08 -16.66
CA PRO A 191 6.52 3.86 -15.46
C PRO A 191 6.22 2.98 -14.25
N MET A 192 6.86 3.26 -13.12
CA MET A 192 6.59 2.57 -11.87
C MET A 192 5.47 3.25 -11.11
N VAL A 193 4.47 2.47 -10.70
CA VAL A 193 3.27 2.98 -10.03
C VAL A 193 3.18 2.42 -8.62
N LEU A 194 2.97 3.31 -7.64
CA LEU A 194 2.65 2.95 -6.27
C LEU A 194 1.38 3.67 -5.82
N PRO A 195 0.44 2.99 -5.14
CA PRO A 195 -0.69 3.67 -4.53
C PRO A 195 -0.23 4.52 -3.36
N MET A 196 -0.94 5.61 -3.14
CA MET A 196 -0.78 6.46 -1.98
C MET A 196 -1.96 6.24 -1.04
N GLU A 197 -1.66 5.96 0.22
CA GLU A 197 -2.69 5.83 1.24
C GLU A 197 -3.09 7.20 1.76
N PRO A 198 -4.38 7.43 2.03
CA PRO A 198 -4.82 8.65 2.67
C PRO A 198 -4.19 8.76 4.08
N PRO A 199 -4.21 9.94 4.70
CA PRO A 199 -3.92 10.07 6.12
C PRO A 199 -4.78 9.07 6.92
N LEU A 200 -4.10 8.23 7.69
CA LEU A 200 -4.69 7.17 8.51
C LEU A 200 -4.93 7.69 9.91
#